data_0f83573c7b16fab071df3d2afdcb9e9c
#
_entry.id   0f83573c7b16fab071df3d2afdcb9e9c
#
_cell.length_a   1.000
_cell.length_b   1.000
_cell.length_c   1.000
_cell.angle_alpha   90.00
_cell.angle_beta   90.00
_cell.angle_gamma   90.00
#
_symmetry.space_group_name_H-M   'P 1'
#
loop_
_entity.id
_entity.type
_entity.pdbx_description
1 polymer ?
#
loop_
_entity_poly.entity_id
_entity_poly.type
_entity_poly.pdbx_seq_one_letter_code
_entity_poly.pdbx_strand_id
1 'polypeptide(L)'
;MEEASMGYGKTENDGIRCCYHGWLFSTNGEILETPGEDPESKQAKKLRETFKLGAYPVIEFNGLVFSYLGPMDKIPEFPHYDSFDIPGNISSPYRINYNCNWIQVLDAIMDPVHTSFLHGQSSGIQFSEGFAEIGEINFYERGIQYLGCNTRRINDNVWVRVNELILPNFTQAGAAFAADGTKSKYFGRSSFTRWVVPIDDHHCAALAWANFGERGDPIEYNNQEGFERIEAGEISNRSKEEKQRSPGDAEAVEGMGSISSHKGEHLMATDKGVMIYRRRIRKLIKELKEGNDPPQPQKIKGQVVRTNGQDTVLRAPKKTNNDKEYVRSICLSVMNMQFELEDMPLEERDNNIIKNLHMMEERGNFDWR
;
A
#
# COMPACT_ATOMS: atom_id res chain seq x y z
N MET A 1 -27.69 -9.41 -27.09
CA MET A 1 -26.23 -9.20 -27.26
C MET A 1 -25.54 -9.93 -26.14
N GLU A 2 -24.60 -10.79 -26.48
CA GLU A 2 -23.79 -11.49 -25.46
C GLU A 2 -22.84 -10.50 -24.80
N GLU A 3 -22.50 -10.72 -23.53
CA GLU A 3 -21.63 -9.84 -22.72
C GLU A 3 -20.15 -9.98 -23.12
N ALA A 4 -19.78 -9.47 -24.31
CA ALA A 4 -18.41 -9.46 -24.74
C ALA A 4 -17.59 -8.43 -23.94
N SER A 5 -16.40 -8.84 -23.47
CA SER A 5 -15.52 -7.95 -22.72
C SER A 5 -15.07 -6.76 -23.58
N MET A 6 -15.29 -5.55 -23.10
CA MET A 6 -14.79 -4.31 -23.71
C MET A 6 -13.26 -4.16 -23.59
N GLY A 7 -12.61 -4.98 -22.79
CA GLY A 7 -11.14 -5.06 -22.72
C GLY A 7 -10.47 -5.50 -24.03
N TYR A 8 -11.24 -6.12 -24.94
CA TYR A 8 -10.80 -6.45 -26.30
C TYR A 8 -11.31 -5.48 -27.37
N GLY A 9 -11.96 -4.40 -26.93
CA GLY A 9 -12.47 -3.36 -27.81
C GLY A 9 -11.34 -2.54 -28.44
N LYS A 10 -11.68 -1.85 -29.55
CA LYS A 10 -10.77 -0.88 -30.19
C LYS A 10 -11.15 0.53 -29.75
N THR A 11 -10.18 1.29 -29.26
CA THR A 11 -10.34 2.70 -28.97
C THR A 11 -10.44 3.47 -30.30
N GLU A 12 -11.45 4.31 -30.43
CA GLU A 12 -11.67 5.25 -31.52
C GLU A 12 -11.81 6.66 -30.96
N ASN A 13 -11.84 7.70 -31.83
CA ASN A 13 -11.88 9.08 -31.37
C ASN A 13 -13.09 9.40 -30.46
N ASP A 14 -14.23 8.78 -30.74
CA ASP A 14 -15.49 9.05 -30.05
C ASP A 14 -15.85 8.02 -28.97
N GLY A 15 -15.01 6.98 -28.80
CA GLY A 15 -15.30 5.95 -27.82
C GLY A 15 -14.56 4.62 -28.01
N ILE A 16 -15.22 3.53 -27.63
CA ILE A 16 -14.65 2.18 -27.73
C ILE A 16 -15.58 1.28 -28.56
N ARG A 17 -15.02 0.63 -29.57
CA ARG A 17 -15.76 -0.30 -30.44
C ARG A 17 -15.60 -1.74 -29.94
N CYS A 18 -16.71 -2.38 -29.67
CA CYS A 18 -16.74 -3.79 -29.29
C CYS A 18 -16.18 -4.66 -30.43
N CYS A 19 -15.27 -5.58 -30.11
CA CYS A 19 -14.64 -6.46 -31.08
C CYS A 19 -15.58 -7.52 -31.66
N TYR A 20 -16.73 -7.77 -31.03
CA TYR A 20 -17.61 -8.89 -31.41
C TYR A 20 -18.59 -8.50 -32.53
N HIS A 21 -19.39 -7.44 -32.31
CA HIS A 21 -20.39 -7.00 -33.33
C HIS A 21 -20.17 -5.57 -33.81
N GLY A 22 -19.05 -4.94 -33.46
CA GLY A 22 -18.68 -3.61 -33.93
C GLY A 22 -19.48 -2.45 -33.31
N TRP A 23 -20.27 -2.68 -32.29
CA TRP A 23 -20.99 -1.58 -31.63
C TRP A 23 -19.99 -0.58 -31.03
N LEU A 24 -20.23 0.71 -31.31
CA LEU A 24 -19.42 1.79 -30.76
C LEU A 24 -20.14 2.42 -29.58
N PHE A 25 -19.44 2.52 -28.45
CA PHE A 25 -19.93 3.15 -27.24
C PHE A 25 -19.10 4.39 -26.93
N SER A 26 -19.74 5.48 -26.55
CA SER A 26 -19.07 6.68 -26.04
C SER A 26 -18.40 6.41 -24.69
N THR A 27 -17.55 7.34 -24.25
CA THR A 27 -16.95 7.30 -22.90
C THR A 27 -17.98 7.35 -21.77
N ASN A 28 -19.18 7.82 -22.05
CA ASN A 28 -20.32 7.81 -21.12
C ASN A 28 -21.19 6.55 -21.21
N GLY A 29 -20.83 5.59 -22.07
CA GLY A 29 -21.54 4.35 -22.27
C GLY A 29 -22.72 4.41 -23.23
N GLU A 30 -22.97 5.55 -23.90
CA GLU A 30 -24.05 5.69 -24.89
C GLU A 30 -23.70 4.94 -26.17
N ILE A 31 -24.68 4.33 -26.81
CA ILE A 31 -24.50 3.68 -28.11
C ILE A 31 -24.40 4.76 -29.19
N LEU A 32 -23.25 4.86 -29.85
CA LEU A 32 -23.01 5.75 -30.97
C LEU A 32 -23.37 5.06 -32.31
N GLU A 33 -22.95 3.78 -32.44
CA GLU A 33 -23.15 3.03 -33.67
C GLU A 33 -23.54 1.57 -33.39
N THR A 34 -24.38 1.04 -34.28
CA THR A 34 -24.79 -0.37 -34.34
C THR A 34 -24.67 -0.86 -35.77
N PRO A 35 -23.47 -1.20 -36.29
CA PRO A 35 -23.20 -1.40 -37.73
C PRO A 35 -24.05 -2.49 -38.41
N GLY A 36 -24.52 -3.47 -37.66
CA GLY A 36 -25.38 -4.55 -38.18
C GLY A 36 -26.87 -4.22 -38.26
N GLU A 37 -27.26 -3.03 -37.80
CA GLU A 37 -28.68 -2.63 -37.71
C GLU A 37 -28.94 -1.38 -38.58
N ASP A 38 -30.15 -1.29 -39.12
CA ASP A 38 -30.60 -0.04 -39.76
C ASP A 38 -30.69 1.06 -38.67
N PRO A 39 -29.89 2.12 -38.76
CA PRO A 39 -29.87 3.17 -37.74
C PRO A 39 -31.20 3.93 -37.61
N GLU A 40 -32.04 3.90 -38.67
CA GLU A 40 -33.36 4.54 -38.70
C GLU A 40 -34.48 3.64 -38.21
N SER A 41 -34.21 2.36 -37.98
CA SER A 41 -35.21 1.43 -37.45
C SER A 41 -35.72 1.88 -36.08
N LYS A 42 -37.02 1.64 -35.81
CA LYS A 42 -37.62 1.94 -34.51
C LYS A 42 -36.91 1.21 -33.35
N GLN A 43 -36.40 0.00 -33.62
CA GLN A 43 -35.65 -0.80 -32.62
C GLN A 43 -34.31 -0.20 -32.29
N ALA A 44 -33.51 0.18 -33.29
CA ALA A 44 -32.21 0.79 -33.08
C ALA A 44 -32.32 2.15 -32.37
N LYS A 45 -33.32 2.97 -32.73
CA LYS A 45 -33.61 4.25 -32.05
C LYS A 45 -33.98 4.01 -30.59
N LYS A 46 -34.92 3.13 -30.32
CA LYS A 46 -35.34 2.79 -28.96
C LYS A 46 -34.16 2.25 -28.13
N LEU A 47 -33.31 1.39 -28.73
CA LEU A 47 -32.16 0.83 -28.04
C LEU A 47 -31.18 1.91 -27.63
N ARG A 48 -30.84 2.85 -28.53
CA ARG A 48 -29.96 3.99 -28.23
C ARG A 48 -30.53 4.92 -27.13
N GLU A 49 -31.84 5.04 -27.05
CA GLU A 49 -32.47 5.85 -26.00
C GLU A 49 -32.57 5.15 -24.65
N THR A 50 -32.68 3.82 -24.64
CA THR A 50 -32.99 3.07 -23.41
C THR A 50 -31.85 2.25 -22.84
N PHE A 51 -30.80 1.97 -23.63
CA PHE A 51 -29.65 1.20 -23.19
C PHE A 51 -28.43 2.07 -23.08
N LYS A 52 -27.69 1.89 -21.98
CA LYS A 52 -26.42 2.53 -21.71
C LYS A 52 -25.47 1.50 -21.11
N LEU A 53 -24.27 1.40 -21.68
CA LEU A 53 -23.19 0.63 -21.06
C LEU A 53 -22.75 1.29 -19.77
N GLY A 54 -22.42 0.52 -18.74
CA GLY A 54 -21.85 1.07 -17.52
C GLY A 54 -20.56 1.84 -17.81
N ALA A 55 -20.52 3.08 -17.34
CA ALA A 55 -19.34 3.95 -17.43
C ALA A 55 -19.01 4.46 -16.03
N TYR A 56 -17.71 4.54 -15.72
CA TYR A 56 -17.23 4.92 -14.41
C TYR A 56 -16.26 6.11 -14.55
N PRO A 57 -16.28 7.06 -13.59
CA PRO A 57 -15.27 8.11 -13.54
C PRO A 57 -13.87 7.53 -13.41
N VAL A 58 -12.94 8.07 -14.16
CA VAL A 58 -11.55 7.58 -14.22
C VAL A 58 -10.60 8.77 -14.06
N ILE A 59 -9.54 8.55 -13.30
CA ILE A 59 -8.40 9.46 -13.15
C ILE A 59 -7.13 8.67 -13.47
N GLU A 60 -6.28 9.24 -14.33
CA GLU A 60 -4.91 8.78 -14.51
C GLU A 60 -3.98 9.61 -13.63
N PHE A 61 -3.15 8.94 -12.84
CA PHE A 61 -2.18 9.59 -11.98
C PHE A 61 -0.91 8.74 -11.86
N ASN A 62 0.24 9.32 -12.22
CA ASN A 62 1.57 8.67 -12.17
C ASN A 62 1.61 7.27 -12.79
N GLY A 63 0.99 7.08 -13.96
CA GLY A 63 0.99 5.81 -14.71
C GLY A 63 0.04 4.75 -14.15
N LEU A 64 -0.77 5.06 -13.15
CA LEU A 64 -1.88 4.22 -12.68
C LEU A 64 -3.22 4.83 -13.06
N VAL A 65 -4.20 3.96 -13.32
CA VAL A 65 -5.58 4.33 -13.63
C VAL A 65 -6.47 4.00 -12.44
N PHE A 66 -7.14 5.01 -11.90
CA PHE A 66 -8.08 4.88 -10.79
C PHE A 66 -9.51 5.03 -11.29
N SER A 67 -10.38 4.11 -10.95
CA SER A 67 -11.80 4.14 -11.30
C SER A 67 -12.67 4.14 -10.05
N TYR A 68 -13.66 5.04 -10.01
CA TYR A 68 -14.65 5.04 -8.94
C TYR A 68 -15.82 4.13 -9.32
N LEU A 69 -16.02 3.05 -8.55
CA LEU A 69 -17.03 2.03 -8.79
C LEU A 69 -18.27 2.16 -7.88
N GLY A 70 -18.52 3.36 -7.38
CA GLY A 70 -19.68 3.65 -6.53
C GLY A 70 -20.81 4.42 -7.24
N PRO A 71 -21.83 4.87 -6.48
CA PRO A 71 -22.93 5.69 -6.99
C PRO A 71 -22.42 7.02 -7.57
N MET A 72 -22.91 7.38 -8.75
CA MET A 72 -22.47 8.57 -9.50
C MET A 72 -22.76 9.90 -8.78
N ASP A 73 -23.74 9.93 -7.91
CA ASP A 73 -24.09 11.08 -7.06
C ASP A 73 -23.21 11.20 -5.79
N LYS A 74 -22.33 10.23 -5.57
CA LYS A 74 -21.44 10.16 -4.40
C LYS A 74 -19.95 10.04 -4.77
N ILE A 75 -19.55 10.56 -5.93
CA ILE A 75 -18.14 10.53 -6.35
C ILE A 75 -17.30 11.32 -5.33
N PRO A 76 -16.37 10.68 -4.61
CA PRO A 76 -15.47 11.38 -3.68
C PRO A 76 -14.41 12.14 -4.45
N GLU A 77 -13.77 13.09 -3.78
CA GLU A 77 -12.50 13.63 -4.28
C GLU A 77 -11.46 12.50 -4.35
N PHE A 78 -10.62 12.53 -5.38
CA PHE A 78 -9.48 11.61 -5.47
C PHE A 78 -8.52 11.91 -4.30
N PRO A 79 -8.23 10.92 -3.43
CA PRO A 79 -7.42 11.17 -2.25
C PRO A 79 -5.99 11.55 -2.65
N HIS A 80 -5.57 12.75 -2.32
CA HIS A 80 -4.22 13.21 -2.51
C HIS A 80 -3.42 12.98 -1.22
N TYR A 81 -2.48 12.04 -1.27
CA TYR A 81 -1.61 11.71 -0.15
C TYR A 81 -0.34 12.54 -0.19
N ASP A 82 0.12 13.02 0.96
CA ASP A 82 1.32 13.87 1.04
C ASP A 82 2.58 13.17 0.48
N SER A 83 2.65 11.85 0.56
CA SER A 83 3.74 11.06 -0.02
C SER A 83 3.81 11.12 -1.56
N PHE A 84 2.79 11.65 -2.23
CA PHE A 84 2.82 11.86 -3.69
C PHE A 84 3.68 13.08 -4.08
N ASP A 85 3.85 14.01 -3.16
CA ASP A 85 4.51 15.30 -3.39
C ASP A 85 5.95 15.36 -2.84
N ILE A 86 6.57 14.23 -2.55
CA ILE A 86 7.95 14.20 -2.04
C ILE A 86 8.89 14.77 -3.09
N PRO A 87 9.61 15.89 -2.80
CA PRO A 87 10.50 16.51 -3.77
C PRO A 87 11.58 15.56 -4.28
N GLY A 88 11.78 15.54 -5.61
CA GLY A 88 12.79 14.68 -6.25
C GLY A 88 12.50 13.18 -6.21
N ASN A 89 11.31 12.77 -5.76
CA ASN A 89 10.90 11.37 -5.75
C ASN A 89 10.48 10.92 -7.15
N ILE A 90 10.89 9.70 -7.52
CA ILE A 90 10.45 9.01 -8.72
C ILE A 90 9.53 7.87 -8.27
N SER A 91 8.29 7.89 -8.76
CA SER A 91 7.30 6.84 -8.50
C SER A 91 7.15 5.99 -9.76
N SER A 92 7.63 4.74 -9.72
CA SER A 92 7.59 3.82 -10.85
C SER A 92 6.47 2.81 -10.67
N PRO A 93 5.47 2.77 -11.58
CA PRO A 93 4.31 1.89 -11.43
C PRO A 93 4.67 0.43 -11.66
N TYR A 94 4.08 -0.46 -10.84
CA TYR A 94 4.18 -1.91 -11.01
C TYR A 94 2.92 -2.62 -10.53
N ARG A 95 2.80 -3.90 -10.87
CA ARG A 95 1.68 -4.75 -10.49
C ARG A 95 2.16 -6.13 -10.06
N ILE A 96 1.56 -6.62 -8.97
CA ILE A 96 1.72 -8.00 -8.50
C ILE A 96 0.33 -8.64 -8.45
N ASN A 97 0.22 -9.87 -8.96
CA ASN A 97 -1.02 -10.64 -8.86
C ASN A 97 -0.87 -11.70 -7.79
N TYR A 98 -1.90 -11.87 -6.96
CA TYR A 98 -1.96 -12.88 -5.92
C TYR A 98 -3.17 -13.81 -6.16
N ASN A 99 -2.94 -15.12 -5.97
CA ASN A 99 -3.97 -16.15 -6.04
C ASN A 99 -4.61 -16.39 -4.66
N CYS A 100 -4.92 -15.31 -3.97
CA CYS A 100 -5.58 -15.34 -2.68
C CYS A 100 -6.45 -14.09 -2.45
N ASN A 101 -7.26 -14.15 -1.40
CA ASN A 101 -8.10 -13.03 -0.99
C ASN A 101 -7.24 -11.83 -0.55
N TRP A 102 -7.67 -10.63 -0.92
CA TRP A 102 -6.96 -9.37 -0.65
C TRP A 102 -6.69 -9.09 0.84
N ILE A 103 -7.53 -9.60 1.74
CA ILE A 103 -7.34 -9.46 3.20
C ILE A 103 -6.05 -10.17 3.65
N GLN A 104 -5.68 -11.30 3.02
CA GLN A 104 -4.45 -12.03 3.38
C GLN A 104 -3.20 -11.20 3.09
N VAL A 105 -3.22 -10.41 2.00
CA VAL A 105 -2.13 -9.50 1.66
C VAL A 105 -2.07 -8.31 2.64
N LEU A 106 -3.22 -7.79 3.08
CA LEU A 106 -3.26 -6.75 4.11
C LEU A 106 -2.80 -7.25 5.48
N ASP A 107 -3.06 -8.52 5.80
CA ASP A 107 -2.56 -9.13 7.03
C ASP A 107 -1.04 -9.09 7.08
N ALA A 108 -0.35 -9.42 5.98
CA ALA A 108 1.10 -9.34 5.89
C ALA A 108 1.63 -7.92 6.17
N ILE A 109 0.97 -6.87 5.67
CA ILE A 109 1.35 -5.47 5.95
C ILE A 109 1.25 -5.16 7.45
N MET A 110 0.26 -5.71 8.13
CA MET A 110 0.01 -5.44 9.56
C MET A 110 0.62 -6.49 10.50
N ASP A 111 1.40 -7.42 9.95
CA ASP A 111 2.23 -8.38 10.70
C ASP A 111 3.72 -7.99 10.62
N PRO A 112 4.28 -7.36 11.65
CA PRO A 112 5.69 -6.99 11.64
C PRO A 112 6.64 -8.16 11.88
N VAL A 113 6.19 -9.29 12.45
CA VAL A 113 7.06 -10.42 12.83
C VAL A 113 7.50 -11.22 11.62
N HIS A 114 6.62 -11.43 10.62
CA HIS A 114 6.99 -12.18 9.42
C HIS A 114 8.26 -11.62 8.75
N THR A 115 8.45 -10.30 8.81
CA THR A 115 9.60 -9.65 8.18
C THR A 115 10.94 -10.15 8.70
N SER A 116 11.02 -10.51 9.99
CA SER A 116 12.26 -11.00 10.59
C SER A 116 12.60 -12.43 10.15
N PHE A 117 11.59 -13.26 9.93
CA PHE A 117 11.78 -14.63 9.50
C PHE A 117 11.77 -14.76 7.98
N LEU A 118 10.72 -14.32 7.32
CA LEU A 118 10.53 -14.49 5.89
C LEU A 118 11.60 -13.75 5.08
N HIS A 119 11.89 -12.48 5.44
CA HIS A 119 12.84 -11.63 4.71
C HIS A 119 14.27 -11.60 5.28
N GLY A 120 14.51 -12.28 6.39
CA GLY A 120 15.81 -12.24 7.06
C GLY A 120 16.40 -13.59 7.40
N GLN A 121 15.64 -14.48 8.04
CA GLN A 121 16.15 -15.73 8.59
C GLN A 121 15.85 -16.96 7.72
N SER A 122 14.59 -17.14 7.30
CA SER A 122 14.16 -18.38 6.63
C SER A 122 14.53 -18.43 5.17
N SER A 123 14.41 -17.32 4.46
CA SER A 123 14.69 -17.21 3.02
C SER A 123 16.07 -16.62 2.71
N GLY A 124 16.89 -16.41 3.74
CA GLY A 124 18.08 -15.57 3.64
C GLY A 124 17.73 -14.08 3.60
N ILE A 125 18.75 -13.25 3.48
CA ILE A 125 18.58 -11.79 3.45
C ILE A 125 17.99 -11.39 2.11
N GLN A 126 16.74 -10.91 2.12
CA GLN A 126 16.05 -10.43 0.91
C GLN A 126 16.21 -8.93 0.70
N PHE A 127 16.25 -8.13 1.78
CA PHE A 127 16.36 -6.67 1.73
C PHE A 127 17.65 -6.16 2.41
N SER A 128 17.75 -6.32 3.73
CA SER A 128 18.93 -5.98 4.48
C SER A 128 19.11 -6.89 5.69
N GLU A 129 20.33 -7.02 6.21
CA GLU A 129 20.65 -7.83 7.39
C GLU A 129 19.81 -7.44 8.62
N GLY A 130 19.49 -6.15 8.74
CA GLY A 130 18.69 -5.64 9.84
C GLY A 130 17.28 -6.22 9.93
N PHE A 131 16.73 -6.79 8.83
CA PHE A 131 15.43 -7.45 8.86
C PHE A 131 15.43 -8.71 9.72
N ALA A 132 16.55 -9.42 9.86
CA ALA A 132 16.64 -10.63 10.66
C ALA A 132 16.47 -10.39 12.17
N GLU A 133 16.62 -9.16 12.63
CA GLU A 133 16.42 -8.82 14.03
C GLU A 133 14.94 -8.78 14.40
N ILE A 134 14.58 -9.43 15.51
CA ILE A 134 13.24 -9.37 16.08
C ILE A 134 13.10 -8.06 16.87
N GLY A 135 12.20 -7.20 16.42
CA GLY A 135 12.03 -5.87 17.01
C GLY A 135 10.95 -5.80 18.09
N GLU A 136 10.92 -4.65 18.77
CA GLU A 136 9.81 -4.27 19.64
C GLU A 136 8.67 -3.72 18.77
N ILE A 137 7.42 -4.17 19.05
CA ILE A 137 6.27 -3.91 18.19
C ILE A 137 5.30 -2.97 18.90
N ASN A 138 4.88 -1.93 18.18
CA ASN A 138 3.85 -1.01 18.61
C ASN A 138 2.83 -0.80 17.49
N PHE A 139 1.56 -0.60 17.84
CA PHE A 139 0.48 -0.33 16.90
C PHE A 139 -0.25 0.95 17.28
N TYR A 140 -0.61 1.73 16.26
CA TYR A 140 -1.43 2.93 16.41
C TYR A 140 -2.68 2.83 15.53
N GLU A 141 -3.82 3.25 16.08
CA GLU A 141 -5.11 3.35 15.40
C GLU A 141 -5.53 4.82 15.37
N ARG A 142 -5.66 5.40 14.16
CA ARG A 142 -5.99 6.80 13.94
C ARG A 142 -7.11 6.92 12.91
N GLY A 143 -8.33 6.70 13.36
CA GLY A 143 -9.51 6.71 12.50
C GLY A 143 -9.54 5.53 11.51
N ILE A 144 -9.16 5.78 10.26
CA ILE A 144 -9.02 4.71 9.23
C ILE A 144 -7.56 4.38 8.93
N GLN A 145 -6.61 5.03 9.61
CA GLN A 145 -5.18 4.78 9.49
C GLN A 145 -4.73 3.83 10.60
N TYR A 146 -3.95 2.83 10.22
CA TYR A 146 -3.36 1.83 11.09
C TYR A 146 -1.87 1.78 10.85
N LEU A 147 -1.09 1.92 11.91
CA LEU A 147 0.37 1.91 11.82
C LEU A 147 0.91 0.72 12.60
N GLY A 148 1.77 -0.05 11.98
CA GLY A 148 2.57 -1.10 12.60
C GLY A 148 4.02 -0.66 12.66
N CYS A 149 4.52 -0.43 13.88
CA CYS A 149 5.91 -0.06 14.09
C CYS A 149 6.70 -1.29 14.51
N ASN A 150 7.79 -1.59 13.80
CA ASN A 150 8.76 -2.60 14.16
C ASN A 150 10.10 -1.91 14.46
N THR A 151 10.51 -1.90 15.72
CA THR A 151 11.69 -1.16 16.18
C THR A 151 12.78 -2.13 16.53
N ARG A 152 13.86 -2.11 15.76
CA ARG A 152 14.97 -3.06 15.86
C ARG A 152 16.22 -2.43 16.44
N ARG A 153 16.94 -3.21 17.25
CA ARG A 153 18.29 -2.91 17.69
C ARG A 153 19.28 -3.51 16.68
N ILE A 154 20.05 -2.65 16.00
CA ILE A 154 21.11 -3.10 15.09
C ILE A 154 22.42 -2.49 15.58
N ASN A 155 23.21 -3.26 16.29
CA ASN A 155 24.43 -2.78 16.97
C ASN A 155 24.12 -1.56 17.86
N ASP A 156 24.78 -0.42 17.61
CA ASP A 156 24.53 0.84 18.32
C ASP A 156 23.39 1.68 17.71
N ASN A 157 22.71 1.17 16.70
CA ASN A 157 21.58 1.87 16.08
C ASN A 157 20.24 1.32 16.54
N VAL A 158 19.23 2.18 16.54
CA VAL A 158 17.82 1.83 16.64
C VAL A 158 17.15 2.19 15.34
N TRP A 159 16.52 1.19 14.71
CA TRP A 159 15.76 1.35 13.48
C TRP A 159 14.27 1.25 13.77
N VAL A 160 13.56 2.36 13.59
CA VAL A 160 12.09 2.44 13.68
C VAL A 160 11.53 2.34 12.27
N ARG A 161 10.94 1.19 11.92
CA ARG A 161 10.23 0.97 10.67
C ARG A 161 8.74 1.06 10.90
N VAL A 162 8.06 1.85 10.08
CA VAL A 162 6.61 2.05 10.16
C VAL A 162 5.95 1.62 8.86
N ASN A 163 5.13 0.58 8.97
CA ASN A 163 4.19 0.19 7.93
C ASN A 163 2.85 0.88 8.19
N GLU A 164 2.18 1.30 7.14
CA GLU A 164 0.91 1.98 7.22
C GLU A 164 -0.15 1.31 6.35
N LEU A 165 -1.35 1.20 6.90
CA LEU A 165 -2.57 0.81 6.22
C LEU A 165 -3.61 1.91 6.39
N ILE A 166 -4.07 2.49 5.29
CA ILE A 166 -5.24 3.38 5.26
C ILE A 166 -6.37 2.63 4.59
N LEU A 167 -7.45 2.40 5.35
CA LEU A 167 -8.58 1.64 4.84
C LEU A 167 -9.24 2.32 3.63
N PRO A 168 -9.73 1.54 2.66
CA PRO A 168 -9.84 0.07 2.74
C PRO A 168 -8.56 -0.69 2.38
N ASN A 169 -7.65 -0.16 1.55
CA ASN A 169 -6.66 -0.98 0.88
C ASN A 169 -5.35 -0.25 0.48
N PHE A 170 -5.16 0.99 0.92
CA PHE A 170 -3.93 1.74 0.68
C PHE A 170 -2.86 1.33 1.70
N THR A 171 -1.66 0.99 1.25
CA THR A 171 -0.56 0.58 2.12
C THR A 171 0.76 1.24 1.75
N GLN A 172 1.57 1.50 2.76
CA GLN A 172 2.95 1.96 2.62
C GLN A 172 3.87 1.25 3.61
N ALA A 173 5.15 1.14 3.26
CA ALA A 173 6.20 0.72 4.18
C ALA A 173 7.41 1.62 4.01
N GLY A 174 8.20 1.79 5.07
CA GLY A 174 9.38 2.64 5.07
C GLY A 174 10.44 2.21 4.04
N ALA A 175 11.30 3.13 3.62
CA ALA A 175 12.43 2.85 2.77
C ALA A 175 13.43 1.92 3.49
N ALA A 176 13.98 0.97 2.76
CA ALA A 176 14.84 -0.06 3.32
C ALA A 176 16.12 0.54 3.96
N PHE A 177 16.55 -0.08 5.05
CA PHE A 177 17.87 0.11 5.63
C PHE A 177 18.94 -0.40 4.65
N ALA A 178 20.17 0.15 4.70
CA ALA A 178 21.25 -0.33 3.83
C ALA A 178 21.48 -1.84 3.99
N ALA A 179 21.79 -2.52 2.87
CA ALA A 179 21.89 -3.98 2.83
C ALA A 179 22.94 -4.56 3.76
N ASP A 180 24.02 -3.82 4.00
CA ASP A 180 25.12 -4.18 4.92
C ASP A 180 24.84 -3.86 6.40
N GLY A 181 23.60 -3.44 6.72
CA GLY A 181 23.22 -3.04 8.07
C GLY A 181 23.76 -1.70 8.51
N THR A 182 24.40 -0.93 7.63
CA THR A 182 24.87 0.42 7.95
C THR A 182 23.75 1.43 7.86
N LYS A 183 23.88 2.54 8.60
CA LYS A 183 22.95 3.65 8.55
C LYS A 183 23.12 4.42 7.24
N SER A 184 22.17 4.27 6.32
CA SER A 184 22.19 4.99 5.05
C SER A 184 21.61 6.41 5.17
N LYS A 185 20.63 6.60 6.04
CA LYS A 185 19.95 7.88 6.28
C LYS A 185 19.27 7.91 7.65
N TYR A 186 19.03 9.11 8.16
CA TYR A 186 18.31 9.29 9.44
C TYR A 186 16.82 9.04 9.28
N PHE A 187 16.26 9.46 8.15
CA PHE A 187 14.83 9.44 7.88
C PHE A 187 14.59 9.15 6.41
N GLY A 188 13.71 8.21 6.13
CA GLY A 188 13.18 7.90 4.81
C GLY A 188 11.67 7.83 4.86
N ARG A 189 11.02 8.18 3.78
CA ARG A 189 9.59 7.94 3.56
C ARG A 189 9.38 6.53 3.04
N SER A 190 8.30 6.31 2.39
CA SER A 190 7.87 5.02 1.89
C SER A 190 8.74 4.54 0.71
N SER A 191 9.16 3.27 0.75
CA SER A 191 9.79 2.58 -0.39
C SER A 191 8.77 2.16 -1.44
N PHE A 192 7.54 1.90 -1.02
CA PHE A 192 6.44 1.62 -1.93
C PHE A 192 5.12 2.22 -1.44
N THR A 193 4.23 2.48 -2.39
CA THR A 193 2.84 2.85 -2.15
C THR A 193 1.97 1.87 -2.93
N ARG A 194 1.05 1.16 -2.27
CA ARG A 194 0.26 0.07 -2.86
C ARG A 194 -1.23 0.22 -2.57
N TRP A 195 -2.03 -0.18 -3.53
CA TRP A 195 -3.45 -0.50 -3.36
C TRP A 195 -3.65 -1.99 -3.58
N VAL A 196 -4.09 -2.70 -2.55
CA VAL A 196 -4.42 -4.12 -2.67
C VAL A 196 -5.87 -4.22 -3.14
N VAL A 197 -6.05 -4.49 -4.42
CA VAL A 197 -7.33 -4.43 -5.10
C VAL A 197 -7.90 -5.83 -5.28
N PRO A 198 -9.09 -6.15 -4.73
CA PRO A 198 -9.75 -7.42 -4.98
C PRO A 198 -10.17 -7.52 -6.46
N ILE A 199 -9.90 -8.66 -7.10
CA ILE A 199 -10.41 -9.01 -8.42
C ILE A 199 -11.70 -9.84 -8.24
N ASP A 200 -11.64 -10.80 -7.33
CA ASP A 200 -12.74 -11.61 -6.86
C ASP A 200 -12.44 -12.11 -5.42
N ASP A 201 -13.22 -13.06 -4.91
CA ASP A 201 -13.02 -13.60 -3.56
C ASP A 201 -11.71 -14.39 -3.39
N HIS A 202 -11.11 -14.87 -4.50
CA HIS A 202 -9.95 -15.75 -4.52
C HIS A 202 -8.70 -15.12 -5.10
N HIS A 203 -8.80 -13.93 -5.71
CA HIS A 203 -7.70 -13.27 -6.39
C HIS A 203 -7.68 -11.78 -6.07
N CYS A 204 -6.48 -11.23 -5.94
CA CYS A 204 -6.29 -9.80 -5.84
C CYS A 204 -5.03 -9.35 -6.59
N ALA A 205 -4.86 -8.04 -6.73
CA ALA A 205 -3.65 -7.45 -7.26
C ALA A 205 -3.18 -6.30 -6.38
N ALA A 206 -1.88 -6.20 -6.15
CA ALA A 206 -1.26 -4.97 -5.69
C ALA A 206 -0.96 -4.11 -6.93
N LEU A 207 -1.62 -2.96 -7.02
CA LEU A 207 -1.30 -1.89 -7.96
C LEU A 207 -0.49 -0.86 -7.20
N ALA A 208 0.72 -0.54 -7.64
CA ALA A 208 1.68 0.08 -6.77
C ALA A 208 2.64 1.01 -7.50
N TRP A 209 3.30 1.85 -6.70
CA TRP A 209 4.53 2.54 -7.08
C TRP A 209 5.68 2.09 -6.18
N ALA A 210 6.82 1.80 -6.78
CA ALA A 210 8.11 1.82 -6.10
C ALA A 210 8.61 3.27 -6.07
N ASN A 211 9.07 3.73 -4.92
CA ASN A 211 9.45 5.13 -4.69
C ASN A 211 10.96 5.24 -4.54
N PHE A 212 11.59 6.02 -5.43
CA PHE A 212 13.04 6.21 -5.47
C PHE A 212 13.40 7.67 -5.26
N GLY A 213 14.47 7.92 -4.51
CA GLY A 213 14.97 9.27 -4.25
C GLY A 213 15.57 9.42 -2.86
N GLU A 214 15.83 10.65 -2.47
CA GLU A 214 16.42 10.94 -1.16
C GLU A 214 15.59 10.39 0.00
N ARG A 215 14.26 10.41 -0.11
CA ARG A 215 13.32 9.91 0.90
C ARG A 215 12.79 8.50 0.63
N GLY A 216 13.00 7.97 -0.56
CA GLY A 216 12.63 6.62 -0.98
C GLY A 216 13.82 5.67 -0.99
N ASP A 217 13.73 4.61 -1.78
CA ASP A 217 14.86 3.72 -2.05
C ASP A 217 15.90 4.42 -2.95
N PRO A 218 17.14 3.91 -3.04
CA PRO A 218 18.17 4.47 -3.90
C PRO A 218 17.72 4.56 -5.36
N ILE A 219 18.01 5.70 -6.01
CA ILE A 219 17.58 5.95 -7.40
C ILE A 219 18.15 4.92 -8.37
N GLU A 220 19.35 4.42 -8.12
CA GLU A 220 20.00 3.37 -8.92
C GLU A 220 19.21 2.06 -8.96
N TYR A 221 18.28 1.86 -8.02
CA TYR A 221 17.38 0.70 -8.01
C TYR A 221 16.17 0.87 -8.95
N ASN A 222 15.99 2.03 -9.55
CA ASN A 222 14.93 2.27 -10.55
C ASN A 222 15.36 1.70 -11.93
N ASN A 223 15.69 0.44 -11.95
CA ASN A 223 15.96 -0.35 -13.16
C ASN A 223 15.39 -1.75 -12.96
N GLN A 224 15.42 -2.61 -13.97
CA GLN A 224 14.83 -3.94 -13.90
C GLN A 224 15.42 -4.77 -12.74
N GLU A 225 16.72 -4.74 -12.54
CA GLU A 225 17.42 -5.45 -11.45
C GLU A 225 16.99 -4.92 -10.08
N GLY A 226 16.83 -3.60 -9.94
CA GLY A 226 16.32 -2.97 -8.74
C GLY A 226 14.87 -3.35 -8.44
N PHE A 227 14.02 -3.44 -9.46
CA PHE A 227 12.64 -3.93 -9.31
C PHE A 227 12.61 -5.39 -8.85
N GLU A 228 13.46 -6.25 -9.38
CA GLU A 228 13.57 -7.65 -8.93
C GLU A 228 13.96 -7.76 -7.45
N ARG A 229 14.79 -6.84 -6.94
CA ARG A 229 15.11 -6.77 -5.51
C ARG A 229 13.95 -6.32 -4.65
N ILE A 230 13.20 -5.30 -5.09
CA ILE A 230 12.04 -4.78 -4.37
C ILE A 230 10.93 -5.84 -4.30
N GLU A 231 10.81 -6.63 -5.37
CA GLU A 231 9.79 -7.65 -5.54
C GLU A 231 10.24 -9.06 -5.14
N ALA A 232 11.40 -9.18 -4.47
CA ALA A 232 11.91 -10.47 -4.04
C ALA A 232 10.86 -11.24 -3.22
N GLY A 233 10.43 -12.38 -3.77
CA GLY A 233 9.38 -13.21 -3.20
C GLY A 233 7.95 -12.85 -3.60
N GLU A 234 7.73 -11.81 -4.41
CA GLU A 234 6.41 -11.45 -4.92
C GLU A 234 6.25 -11.75 -6.42
N ILE A 235 7.32 -12.18 -7.10
CA ILE A 235 7.30 -12.52 -8.53
C ILE A 235 6.74 -13.93 -8.71
N SER A 236 5.61 -14.04 -9.40
CA SER A 236 4.87 -15.30 -9.58
C SER A 236 5.54 -16.32 -10.49
N ASN A 237 6.49 -15.94 -11.36
CA ASN A 237 7.08 -16.79 -12.39
C ASN A 237 8.30 -17.61 -11.96
N ARG A 238 8.52 -17.76 -10.65
CA ARG A 238 9.61 -18.59 -10.13
C ARG A 238 9.24 -20.09 -10.16
N SER A 239 10.24 -20.95 -10.35
CA SER A 239 10.06 -22.39 -10.25
C SER A 239 9.63 -22.81 -8.82
N LYS A 240 9.03 -24.00 -8.69
CA LYS A 240 8.66 -24.53 -7.38
C LYS A 240 9.87 -24.66 -6.45
N GLU A 241 11.02 -25.05 -6.99
CA GLU A 241 12.28 -25.20 -6.26
C GLU A 241 12.79 -23.86 -5.76
N GLU A 242 12.71 -22.82 -6.55
CA GLU A 242 13.10 -21.45 -6.15
C GLU A 242 12.17 -20.94 -5.04
N LYS A 243 10.85 -21.08 -5.21
CA LYS A 243 9.85 -20.72 -4.19
C LYS A 243 10.07 -21.47 -2.87
N GLN A 244 10.46 -22.72 -2.93
CA GLN A 244 10.73 -23.51 -1.73
C GLN A 244 12.03 -23.10 -1.03
N ARG A 245 13.06 -22.71 -1.79
CA ARG A 245 14.35 -22.29 -1.21
C ARG A 245 14.32 -20.88 -0.63
N SER A 246 13.57 -20.00 -1.26
CA SER A 246 13.47 -18.60 -0.87
C SER A 246 12.02 -18.13 -1.02
N PRO A 247 11.12 -18.59 -0.13
CA PRO A 247 9.74 -18.14 -0.14
C PRO A 247 9.68 -16.64 0.19
N GLY A 248 8.73 -15.94 -0.43
CA GLY A 248 8.43 -14.55 -0.16
C GLY A 248 6.98 -14.35 0.28
N ASP A 249 6.54 -13.11 0.26
CA ASP A 249 5.18 -12.76 0.69
C ASP A 249 4.11 -13.49 -0.11
N ALA A 250 4.27 -13.63 -1.42
CA ALA A 250 3.32 -14.34 -2.26
C ALA A 250 3.13 -15.79 -1.83
N GLU A 251 4.23 -16.52 -1.62
CA GLU A 251 4.16 -17.91 -1.16
C GLU A 251 3.55 -18.04 0.24
N ALA A 252 3.84 -17.08 1.13
CA ALA A 252 3.30 -17.08 2.48
C ALA A 252 1.78 -16.86 2.49
N VAL A 253 1.30 -15.82 1.78
CA VAL A 253 -0.14 -15.47 1.80
C VAL A 253 -0.97 -16.43 0.94
N GLU A 254 -0.48 -16.89 -0.20
CA GLU A 254 -1.15 -17.88 -1.06
C GLU A 254 -1.15 -19.29 -0.42
N GLY A 255 -0.11 -19.60 0.36
CA GLY A 255 0.00 -20.85 1.08
C GLY A 255 -1.08 -21.10 2.13
N MET A 256 -1.77 -20.04 2.57
CA MET A 256 -2.96 -20.13 3.45
C MET A 256 -4.23 -20.60 2.71
N GLY A 257 -4.13 -20.81 1.37
CA GLY A 257 -5.26 -21.08 0.48
C GLY A 257 -5.85 -19.81 -0.11
N SER A 258 -6.69 -19.96 -1.13
CA SER A 258 -7.29 -18.82 -1.86
C SER A 258 -8.19 -17.95 -0.97
N ILE A 259 -8.83 -18.54 0.05
CA ILE A 259 -9.50 -17.85 1.14
C ILE A 259 -9.05 -18.49 2.45
N SER A 260 -8.34 -17.73 3.28
CA SER A 260 -7.90 -18.19 4.58
C SER A 260 -9.09 -18.48 5.51
N SER A 261 -9.13 -19.67 6.06
CA SER A 261 -10.12 -20.01 7.07
C SER A 261 -9.65 -19.57 8.45
N HIS A 262 -10.29 -18.57 9.02
CA HIS A 262 -9.93 -18.06 10.35
C HIS A 262 -10.24 -19.03 11.51
N LYS A 263 -10.79 -20.23 11.22
CA LYS A 263 -11.14 -21.21 12.25
C LYS A 263 -9.95 -21.82 12.98
N GLY A 264 -8.79 -21.84 12.33
CA GLY A 264 -7.54 -22.37 12.89
C GLY A 264 -6.56 -21.29 13.35
N GLU A 265 -6.93 -20.02 13.31
CA GLU A 265 -6.06 -18.93 13.72
C GLU A 265 -5.84 -18.90 15.24
N HIS A 266 -4.60 -18.65 15.62
CA HIS A 266 -4.18 -18.43 17.00
C HIS A 266 -3.46 -17.08 17.11
N LEU A 267 -4.24 -15.99 17.05
CA LEU A 267 -3.70 -14.64 17.10
C LEU A 267 -3.15 -14.30 18.48
N MET A 268 -1.94 -13.77 18.51
CA MET A 268 -1.20 -13.40 19.72
C MET A 268 -1.04 -11.88 19.83
N ALA A 269 -0.34 -11.40 20.84
CA ALA A 269 -0.11 -9.97 21.04
C ALA A 269 0.63 -9.30 19.87
N THR A 270 1.48 -10.06 19.15
CA THR A 270 2.20 -9.60 17.95
C THR A 270 1.28 -9.38 16.75
N ASP A 271 0.10 -10.03 16.73
CA ASP A 271 -0.89 -9.92 15.67
C ASP A 271 -1.96 -8.86 15.95
N LYS A 272 -1.73 -8.02 16.97
CA LYS A 272 -2.68 -6.95 17.35
C LYS A 272 -3.04 -6.06 16.17
N GLY A 273 -2.09 -5.78 15.25
CA GLY A 273 -2.32 -5.01 14.04
C GLY A 273 -3.40 -5.63 13.16
N VAL A 274 -3.27 -6.93 12.91
CA VAL A 274 -4.24 -7.73 12.14
C VAL A 274 -5.63 -7.70 12.82
N MET A 275 -5.68 -7.90 14.14
CA MET A 275 -6.94 -7.90 14.89
C MET A 275 -7.68 -6.56 14.81
N ILE A 276 -6.98 -5.43 14.98
CA ILE A 276 -7.63 -4.11 15.05
C ILE A 276 -8.19 -3.67 13.70
N TYR A 277 -7.43 -3.81 12.59
CA TYR A 277 -7.92 -3.39 11.29
C TYR A 277 -9.04 -4.29 10.77
N ARG A 278 -8.94 -5.64 10.95
CA ARG A 278 -10.01 -6.59 10.58
C ARG A 278 -11.31 -6.30 11.35
N ARG A 279 -11.21 -5.95 12.65
CA ARG A 279 -12.37 -5.51 13.44
C ARG A 279 -13.01 -4.27 12.83
N ARG A 280 -12.20 -3.31 12.40
CA ARG A 280 -12.70 -2.07 11.78
C ARG A 280 -13.36 -2.34 10.43
N ILE A 281 -12.77 -3.16 9.56
CA ILE A 281 -13.40 -3.56 8.29
C ILE A 281 -14.76 -4.21 8.52
N ARG A 282 -14.88 -5.15 9.45
CA ARG A 282 -16.17 -5.78 9.77
C ARG A 282 -17.21 -4.75 10.24
N LYS A 283 -16.78 -3.78 11.04
CA LYS A 283 -17.63 -2.68 11.48
C LYS A 283 -18.09 -1.82 10.32
N LEU A 284 -17.19 -1.44 9.41
CA LEU A 284 -17.50 -0.65 8.22
C LEU A 284 -18.48 -1.38 7.28
N ILE A 285 -18.30 -2.69 7.09
CA ILE A 285 -19.24 -3.50 6.31
C ILE A 285 -20.64 -3.49 6.94
N LYS A 286 -20.72 -3.58 8.28
CA LYS A 286 -22.01 -3.51 8.98
C LYS A 286 -22.64 -2.12 8.82
N GLU A 287 -21.88 -1.05 9.05
CA GLU A 287 -22.32 0.34 8.87
C GLU A 287 -22.83 0.59 7.44
N LEU A 288 -22.12 0.07 6.42
CA LEU A 288 -22.54 0.17 5.02
C LEU A 288 -23.88 -0.56 4.74
N LYS A 289 -24.06 -1.76 5.32
CA LYS A 289 -25.33 -2.51 5.21
C LYS A 289 -26.49 -1.79 5.90
N GLU A 290 -26.23 -0.95 6.87
CA GLU A 290 -27.18 -0.09 7.58
C GLU A 290 -27.43 1.24 6.82
N GLY A 291 -26.80 1.44 5.64
CA GLY A 291 -27.00 2.62 4.79
C GLY A 291 -26.05 3.78 5.08
N ASN A 292 -25.03 3.58 5.91
CA ASN A 292 -24.02 4.59 6.16
C ASN A 292 -22.93 4.56 5.08
N ASP A 293 -22.50 5.72 4.63
CA ASP A 293 -21.39 5.80 3.68
C ASP A 293 -20.05 5.43 4.36
N PRO A 294 -19.14 4.73 3.64
CA PRO A 294 -17.83 4.43 4.18
C PRO A 294 -17.00 5.72 4.34
N PRO A 295 -16.17 5.82 5.39
CA PRO A 295 -15.30 6.97 5.56
C PRO A 295 -14.32 7.07 4.39
N GLN A 296 -14.14 8.29 3.88
CA GLN A 296 -13.17 8.58 2.85
C GLN A 296 -11.85 9.04 3.48
N PRO A 297 -10.69 8.70 2.89
CA PRO A 297 -9.39 9.21 3.36
C PRO A 297 -9.34 10.74 3.35
N GLN A 298 -9.81 11.36 2.28
CA GLN A 298 -9.93 12.80 2.15
C GLN A 298 -11.33 13.25 2.57
N LYS A 299 -11.40 14.07 3.61
CA LYS A 299 -12.66 14.54 4.18
C LYS A 299 -13.10 15.90 3.63
N ILE A 300 -12.16 16.71 3.21
CA ILE A 300 -12.37 18.08 2.76
C ILE A 300 -11.69 18.25 1.41
N LYS A 301 -12.37 18.88 0.46
CA LYS A 301 -11.81 19.18 -0.86
C LYS A 301 -10.50 19.97 -0.76
N GLY A 302 -9.47 19.50 -1.47
CA GLY A 302 -8.13 20.11 -1.44
C GLY A 302 -7.31 19.82 -0.18
N GLN A 303 -7.83 19.05 0.77
CA GLN A 303 -7.06 18.59 1.93
C GLN A 303 -6.13 17.46 1.50
N VAL A 304 -4.85 17.56 1.86
CA VAL A 304 -3.87 16.50 1.67
C VAL A 304 -4.00 15.48 2.79
N VAL A 305 -4.06 14.19 2.43
CA VAL A 305 -4.08 13.08 3.41
C VAL A 305 -2.66 12.84 3.90
N ARG A 306 -2.47 12.93 5.22
CA ARG A 306 -1.16 12.70 5.83
C ARG A 306 -0.83 11.23 5.89
N THR A 307 0.40 10.88 5.49
CA THR A 307 0.95 9.52 5.59
C THR A 307 2.07 9.48 6.61
N ASN A 308 2.25 8.30 7.21
CA ASN A 308 3.21 8.07 8.30
C ASN A 308 4.13 6.86 8.04
N GLY A 309 3.98 6.18 6.88
CA GLY A 309 4.89 5.13 6.46
C GLY A 309 6.32 5.69 6.31
N GLN A 310 7.29 5.13 7.06
CA GLN A 310 8.65 5.67 7.10
C GLN A 310 9.65 4.71 7.75
N ASP A 311 10.94 5.02 7.56
CA ASP A 311 12.05 4.48 8.35
C ASP A 311 12.81 5.62 9.05
N THR A 312 13.16 5.41 10.31
CA THR A 312 14.05 6.28 11.08
C THR A 312 15.21 5.45 11.67
N VAL A 313 16.43 5.90 11.49
CA VAL A 313 17.60 5.24 12.05
C VAL A 313 18.39 6.21 12.91
N LEU A 314 18.49 5.92 14.20
CA LEU A 314 19.19 6.71 15.20
C LEU A 314 20.36 5.93 15.80
N ARG A 315 21.49 6.59 15.99
CA ARG A 315 22.57 6.04 16.80
C ARG A 315 22.19 6.21 18.27
N ALA A 316 21.83 5.12 18.91
CA ALA A 316 21.41 5.05 20.30
C ALA A 316 22.09 3.85 20.97
N PRO A 317 23.30 3.99 21.51
CA PRO A 317 24.08 2.90 22.06
C PRO A 317 23.30 2.03 23.05
N LYS A 318 23.57 0.73 23.03
CA LYS A 318 22.86 -0.24 23.87
C LYS A 318 23.02 0.10 25.35
N LYS A 319 21.93 0.10 26.09
CA LYS A 319 21.93 0.25 27.54
C LYS A 319 22.20 -1.09 28.22
N THR A 320 22.98 -1.09 29.27
CA THR A 320 23.33 -2.31 30.05
C THR A 320 22.08 -2.92 30.72
N ASN A 321 21.15 -2.06 31.14
CA ASN A 321 19.90 -2.48 31.78
C ASN A 321 18.71 -2.04 30.94
N ASN A 322 17.75 -2.96 30.73
CA ASN A 322 16.45 -2.66 30.15
C ASN A 322 16.47 -2.08 28.72
N ASP A 323 17.35 -2.58 27.85
CA ASP A 323 17.51 -2.07 26.48
C ASP A 323 16.23 -2.20 25.63
N LYS A 324 15.42 -3.23 25.86
CA LYS A 324 14.12 -3.39 25.16
C LYS A 324 13.17 -2.22 25.42
N GLU A 325 13.03 -1.81 26.68
CA GLU A 325 12.19 -0.69 27.06
C GLU A 325 12.76 0.63 26.51
N TYR A 326 14.07 0.75 26.48
CA TYR A 326 14.74 1.89 25.86
C TYR A 326 14.48 1.97 24.34
N VAL A 327 14.62 0.88 23.61
CA VAL A 327 14.28 0.79 22.18
C VAL A 327 12.80 1.15 21.94
N ARG A 328 11.90 0.66 22.81
CA ARG A 328 10.48 0.97 22.76
C ARG A 328 10.18 2.45 23.01
N SER A 329 10.88 3.07 23.98
CA SER A 329 10.71 4.50 24.26
C SER A 329 11.14 5.38 23.09
N ILE A 330 12.20 5.00 22.36
CA ILE A 330 12.64 5.68 21.14
C ILE A 330 11.55 5.63 20.07
N CYS A 331 10.91 4.47 19.86
CA CYS A 331 9.78 4.35 18.95
C CYS A 331 8.65 5.33 19.30
N LEU A 332 8.27 5.36 20.57
CA LEU A 332 7.21 6.26 21.06
C LEU A 332 7.54 7.73 20.79
N SER A 333 8.78 8.12 21.07
CA SER A 333 9.27 9.49 20.84
C SER A 333 9.25 9.87 19.36
N VAL A 334 9.74 8.99 18.48
CA VAL A 334 9.74 9.21 17.02
C VAL A 334 8.30 9.35 16.51
N MET A 335 7.38 8.49 16.97
CA MET A 335 5.99 8.55 16.53
C MET A 335 5.27 9.78 17.08
N ASN A 336 5.46 10.14 18.35
CA ASN A 336 4.87 11.35 18.92
C ASN A 336 5.34 12.59 18.17
N MET A 337 6.63 12.70 17.88
CA MET A 337 7.19 13.80 17.07
C MET A 337 6.51 13.88 15.70
N GLN A 338 6.33 12.77 15.00
CA GLN A 338 5.66 12.74 13.71
C GLN A 338 4.22 13.23 13.78
N PHE A 339 3.49 12.82 14.81
CA PHE A 339 2.09 13.20 14.99
C PHE A 339 1.94 14.67 15.37
N GLU A 340 2.85 15.21 16.18
CA GLU A 340 2.85 16.65 16.53
C GLU A 340 3.18 17.55 15.33
N LEU A 341 3.96 17.07 14.38
CA LEU A 341 4.37 17.82 13.20
C LEU A 341 3.48 17.57 11.97
N GLU A 342 2.41 16.77 12.08
CA GLU A 342 1.65 16.33 10.90
C GLU A 342 0.88 17.44 10.20
N ASP A 343 0.54 18.52 10.88
CA ASP A 343 -0.17 19.66 10.29
C ASP A 343 0.72 20.58 9.43
N MET A 344 2.04 20.39 9.51
CA MET A 344 2.99 21.16 8.70
C MET A 344 2.93 20.75 7.21
N PRO A 345 3.29 21.65 6.27
CA PRO A 345 3.56 21.26 4.91
C PRO A 345 4.62 20.15 4.83
N LEU A 346 4.53 19.25 3.85
CA LEU A 346 5.33 18.02 3.79
C LEU A 346 6.83 18.28 3.94
N GLU A 347 7.40 19.17 3.12
CA GLU A 347 8.84 19.45 3.13
C GLU A 347 9.30 20.06 4.46
N GLU A 348 8.53 20.98 5.01
CA GLU A 348 8.80 21.60 6.31
C GLU A 348 8.72 20.55 7.44
N ARG A 349 7.71 19.67 7.39
CA ARG A 349 7.53 18.54 8.31
C ARG A 349 8.75 17.63 8.31
N ASP A 350 9.18 17.17 7.14
CA ASP A 350 10.31 16.27 6.99
C ASP A 350 11.62 16.90 7.47
N ASN A 351 11.86 18.15 7.11
CA ASN A 351 13.05 18.89 7.56
C ASN A 351 13.07 19.06 9.08
N ASN A 352 11.92 19.35 9.71
CA ASN A 352 11.80 19.44 11.16
C ASN A 352 12.01 18.07 11.84
N ILE A 353 11.44 17.00 11.27
CA ILE A 353 11.67 15.62 11.76
C ILE A 353 13.19 15.34 11.76
N ILE A 354 13.86 15.51 10.64
CA ILE A 354 15.29 15.24 10.51
C ILE A 354 16.11 16.07 11.48
N LYS A 355 15.84 17.37 11.58
CA LYS A 355 16.50 18.28 12.52
C LYS A 355 16.35 17.78 13.97
N ASN A 356 15.17 17.39 14.36
CA ASN A 356 14.91 16.91 15.72
C ASN A 356 15.57 15.55 15.98
N LEU A 357 15.59 14.64 15.01
CA LEU A 357 16.30 13.37 15.11
C LEU A 357 17.81 13.59 15.33
N HIS A 358 18.43 14.51 14.59
CA HIS A 358 19.82 14.90 14.80
C HIS A 358 20.06 15.43 16.22
N MET A 359 19.22 16.35 16.68
CA MET A 359 19.34 16.91 18.03
C MET A 359 19.18 15.84 19.13
N MET A 360 18.26 14.88 18.95
CA MET A 360 18.08 13.75 19.89
C MET A 360 19.34 12.88 19.95
N GLU A 361 19.94 12.57 18.79
CA GLU A 361 21.17 11.78 18.69
C GLU A 361 22.37 12.51 19.32
N GLU A 362 22.58 13.79 19.01
CA GLU A 362 23.67 14.61 19.57
C GLU A 362 23.62 14.75 21.09
N ARG A 363 22.38 14.90 21.64
CA ARG A 363 22.16 15.00 23.08
C ARG A 363 22.26 13.65 23.81
N GLY A 364 22.18 12.54 23.06
CA GLY A 364 22.04 11.19 23.64
C GLY A 364 20.76 11.03 24.48
N ASN A 365 19.80 11.92 24.27
CA ASN A 365 18.49 11.88 24.90
C ASN A 365 17.42 11.78 23.83
N PHE A 366 16.66 10.68 23.87
CA PHE A 366 15.64 10.34 22.89
C PHE A 366 14.22 10.56 23.41
N ASP A 367 14.05 11.29 24.50
CA ASP A 367 12.73 11.67 25.00
C ASP A 367 12.20 12.85 24.16
N TRP A 368 11.12 12.61 23.46
CA TRP A 368 10.32 13.64 22.83
C TRP A 368 9.15 13.94 23.73
N ARG A 369 9.27 15.00 24.54
CA ARG A 369 8.30 15.57 25.50
C ARG A 369 7.32 14.61 26.18
#